data_637dbbe1aa55d4ddd31585d053dff8d8
#
_entry.id   637dbbe1aa55d4ddd31585d053dff8d8
#
_cell.length_a   1.000
_cell.length_b   1.000
_cell.length_c   1.000
_cell.angle_alpha   90.00
_cell.angle_beta   90.00
_cell.angle_gamma   90.00
#
_symmetry.space_group_name_H-M   'P 1'
#
loop_
_entity.id
_entity.type
_entity.pdbx_description
1 polymer ?
#
loop_
_entity_poly.entity_id
_entity_poly.type
_entity_poly.pdbx_seq_one_letter_code
_entity_poly.pdbx_strand_id
1 'polypeptide(L)'
;MGPNPTEAHPVFGSRLKRRLRQGAKLIVIDPRKIELVNAPHIKAEHHLPVRPGTNVTVLNSMAHVILTENLHSENYILERCDQNEFNEWVSFISESRHSPEETESQSGVPADELRSAARLYANGGNGAIFYGLGVTEHSQGSTAVMAIANLAMLTGNLGREGVGVNPLRGQNNVQGSCDMGSFPHELPGYRHISIDESREIFETEWGVNLDSEPGLRIPNMFDSAIEGQFKGLYC
;
A
#
# COMPACT_ATOMS: atom_id res chain seq x y z
N MET A 1 5.33 3.38 4.87
CA MET A 1 4.00 3.52 5.49
C MET A 1 3.56 2.15 6.03
N GLY A 2 3.30 2.02 7.34
CA GLY A 2 2.80 0.82 8.00
C GLY A 2 3.78 -0.30 8.35
N PRO A 3 4.92 -0.55 7.67
CA PRO A 3 5.87 -1.55 8.13
C PRO A 3 6.87 -0.96 9.13
N ASN A 4 7.42 -1.84 10.00
CA ASN A 4 8.58 -1.54 10.82
C ASN A 4 9.78 -2.36 10.34
N PRO A 5 10.52 -1.91 9.33
CA PRO A 5 11.54 -2.71 8.67
C PRO A 5 12.79 -2.96 9.54
N THR A 6 12.99 -2.23 10.62
CA THR A 6 14.10 -2.51 11.56
C THR A 6 13.88 -3.80 12.33
N GLU A 7 12.62 -4.17 12.57
CA GLU A 7 12.23 -5.40 13.25
C GLU A 7 11.86 -6.51 12.25
N ALA A 8 10.94 -6.21 11.32
CA ALA A 8 10.35 -7.22 10.45
C ALA A 8 11.16 -7.54 9.18
N HIS A 9 12.03 -6.62 8.74
CA HIS A 9 12.81 -6.76 7.50
C HIS A 9 14.26 -6.28 7.72
N PRO A 10 15.03 -6.94 8.60
CA PRO A 10 16.32 -6.40 9.09
C PRO A 10 17.37 -6.18 7.98
N VAL A 11 17.41 -7.02 6.96
CA VAL A 11 18.31 -6.85 5.81
C VAL A 11 17.95 -5.59 5.01
N PHE A 12 16.65 -5.38 4.75
CA PHE A 12 16.17 -4.14 4.11
C PHE A 12 16.42 -2.94 5.01
N GLY A 13 16.11 -3.04 6.30
CA GLY A 13 16.39 -1.99 7.29
C GLY A 13 17.86 -1.56 7.31
N SER A 14 18.78 -2.51 7.23
CA SER A 14 20.22 -2.24 7.15
C SER A 14 20.60 -1.48 5.87
N ARG A 15 20.05 -1.87 4.72
CA ARG A 15 20.27 -1.17 3.44
C ARG A 15 19.65 0.24 3.46
N LEU A 16 18.47 0.39 4.03
CA LEU A 16 17.82 1.70 4.22
C LEU A 16 18.69 2.62 5.07
N LYS A 17 19.20 2.15 6.22
CA LYS A 17 20.14 2.89 7.08
C LYS A 17 21.38 3.38 6.29
N ARG A 18 21.91 2.52 5.43
CA ARG A 18 23.05 2.88 4.57
C ARG A 18 22.69 4.02 3.60
N ARG A 19 21.51 3.95 2.97
CA ARG A 19 21.04 5.00 2.03
C ARG A 19 20.78 6.33 2.73
N LEU A 20 20.20 6.30 3.93
CA LEU A 20 19.99 7.52 4.73
C LEU A 20 21.33 8.23 5.06
N ARG A 21 22.39 7.47 5.39
CA ARG A 21 23.73 8.03 5.59
C ARG A 21 24.35 8.63 4.32
N GLN A 22 23.88 8.24 3.14
CA GLN A 22 24.29 8.78 1.85
C GLN A 22 23.45 9.98 1.39
N GLY A 23 22.58 10.51 2.28
CA GLY A 23 21.79 11.71 2.03
C GLY A 23 20.35 11.49 1.59
N ALA A 24 19.88 10.25 1.48
CA ALA A 24 18.46 10.02 1.24
C ALA A 24 17.62 10.57 2.38
N LYS A 25 16.45 11.12 2.06
CA LYS A 25 15.48 11.64 3.03
C LYS A 25 14.41 10.59 3.32
N LEU A 26 13.86 10.61 4.53
CA LEU A 26 12.88 9.64 4.98
C LEU A 26 11.63 10.33 5.52
N ILE A 27 10.48 9.93 5.02
CA ILE A 27 9.17 10.24 5.58
C ILE A 27 8.62 8.96 6.20
N VAL A 28 8.27 8.98 7.47
CA VAL A 28 7.64 7.86 8.18
C VAL A 28 6.17 8.19 8.39
N ILE A 29 5.28 7.32 7.89
CA ILE A 29 3.83 7.41 8.11
C ILE A 29 3.44 6.17 8.92
N ASP A 30 3.30 6.34 10.22
CA ASP A 30 2.98 5.27 11.18
C ASP A 30 2.42 5.90 12.47
N PRO A 31 1.35 5.35 13.07
CA PRO A 31 0.82 5.85 14.35
C PRO A 31 1.86 5.77 15.47
N ARG A 32 2.80 4.83 15.38
CA ARG A 32 3.84 4.62 16.37
C ARG A 32 5.12 5.36 16.02
N LYS A 33 5.82 5.81 17.03
CA LYS A 33 7.17 6.36 16.89
C LYS A 33 8.19 5.21 16.82
N ILE A 34 8.23 4.53 15.67
CA ILE A 34 9.17 3.42 15.40
C ILE A 34 10.63 3.90 15.34
N GLU A 35 11.60 3.00 15.38
CA GLU A 35 13.04 3.34 15.34
C GLU A 35 13.45 4.18 14.13
N LEU A 36 12.77 4.05 12.99
CA LEU A 36 13.05 4.86 11.81
C LEU A 36 12.76 6.36 12.02
N VAL A 37 11.90 6.71 12.98
CA VAL A 37 11.61 8.12 13.29
C VAL A 37 12.81 8.75 13.97
N ASN A 38 13.34 8.08 14.98
CA ASN A 38 14.52 8.56 15.69
C ASN A 38 15.21 7.41 16.43
N ALA A 39 16.40 7.04 15.96
CA ALA A 39 17.29 6.09 16.61
C ALA A 39 18.73 6.51 16.38
N PRO A 40 19.73 5.93 17.06
CA PRO A 40 21.11 6.18 16.76
C PRO A 40 21.40 5.95 15.29
N HIS A 41 21.88 6.96 14.60
CA HIS A 41 22.20 6.96 13.15
C HIS A 41 21.02 6.98 12.18
N ILE A 42 19.78 7.15 12.64
CA ILE A 42 18.60 7.34 11.79
C ILE A 42 17.75 8.47 12.36
N LYS A 43 17.35 9.38 11.48
CA LYS A 43 16.36 10.40 11.77
C LYS A 43 15.49 10.58 10.55
N ALA A 44 14.18 10.38 10.70
CA ALA A 44 13.22 10.77 9.67
C ALA A 44 13.22 12.31 9.54
N GLU A 45 13.09 12.79 8.32
CA GLU A 45 12.82 14.21 8.05
C GLU A 45 11.43 14.59 8.55
N HIS A 46 10.44 13.72 8.27
CA HIS A 46 9.07 13.88 8.73
C HIS A 46 8.53 12.60 9.34
N HIS A 47 7.76 12.74 10.41
CA HIS A 47 6.95 11.70 10.99
C HIS A 47 5.48 12.14 10.98
N LEU A 48 4.66 11.44 10.22
CA LEU A 48 3.22 11.64 10.16
C LEU A 48 2.53 10.59 11.03
N PRO A 49 2.14 10.93 12.28
CA PRO A 49 1.57 9.99 13.24
C PRO A 49 0.08 9.75 12.94
N VAL A 50 -0.19 9.10 11.81
CA VAL A 50 -1.53 8.87 11.28
C VAL A 50 -2.39 8.07 12.26
N ARG A 51 -3.63 8.51 12.53
CA ARG A 51 -4.60 7.72 13.27
C ARG A 51 -4.98 6.46 12.45
N PRO A 52 -5.10 5.28 13.09
CA PRO A 52 -5.56 4.07 12.40
C PRO A 52 -6.88 4.31 11.67
N GLY A 53 -6.99 3.83 10.43
CA GLY A 53 -8.16 4.02 9.57
C GLY A 53 -8.16 5.29 8.70
N THR A 54 -7.19 6.20 8.86
CA THR A 54 -7.13 7.45 8.09
C THR A 54 -6.02 7.49 7.04
N ASN A 55 -5.52 6.33 6.62
CA ASN A 55 -4.47 6.22 5.62
C ASN A 55 -4.84 6.93 4.30
N VAL A 56 -6.06 6.69 3.80
CA VAL A 56 -6.56 7.30 2.56
C VAL A 56 -6.66 8.82 2.69
N THR A 57 -7.14 9.31 3.84
CA THR A 57 -7.24 10.74 4.14
C THR A 57 -5.87 11.44 4.02
N VAL A 58 -4.83 10.86 4.64
CA VAL A 58 -3.47 11.43 4.59
C VAL A 58 -2.90 11.40 3.18
N LEU A 59 -3.07 10.28 2.44
CA LEU A 59 -2.58 10.16 1.08
C LEU A 59 -3.29 11.12 0.12
N ASN A 60 -4.61 11.27 0.23
CA ASN A 60 -5.37 12.23 -0.57
C ASN A 60 -4.96 13.67 -0.23
N SER A 61 -4.70 13.97 1.05
CA SER A 61 -4.24 15.28 1.46
C SER A 61 -2.82 15.59 0.94
N MET A 62 -1.91 14.62 0.90
CA MET A 62 -0.62 14.78 0.23
C MET A 62 -0.79 15.06 -1.27
N ALA A 63 -1.69 14.33 -1.94
CA ALA A 63 -2.00 14.55 -3.35
C ALA A 63 -2.62 15.93 -3.59
N HIS A 64 -3.52 16.40 -2.71
CA HIS A 64 -4.08 17.75 -2.74
C HIS A 64 -2.99 18.83 -2.72
N VAL A 65 -2.03 18.72 -1.81
CA VAL A 65 -0.89 19.65 -1.75
C VAL A 65 -0.09 19.63 -3.06
N ILE A 66 0.24 18.45 -3.57
CA ILE A 66 1.03 18.31 -4.79
C ILE A 66 0.33 18.93 -6.00
N LEU A 67 -0.99 18.74 -6.11
CA LEU A 67 -1.80 19.31 -7.19
C LEU A 67 -1.94 20.84 -7.06
N THR A 68 -2.36 21.31 -5.90
CA THR A 68 -2.66 22.75 -5.67
C THR A 68 -1.40 23.61 -5.69
N GLU A 69 -0.24 23.04 -5.41
CA GLU A 69 1.06 23.72 -5.49
C GLU A 69 1.80 23.46 -6.82
N ASN A 70 1.16 22.79 -7.79
CA ASN A 70 1.73 22.48 -9.12
C ASN A 70 3.06 21.73 -9.05
N LEU A 71 3.17 20.75 -8.13
CA LEU A 71 4.36 19.93 -7.93
C LEU A 71 4.30 18.57 -8.65
N HIS A 72 3.26 18.34 -9.44
CA HIS A 72 3.04 17.09 -10.17
C HIS A 72 3.88 17.00 -11.45
N SER A 73 4.08 15.77 -11.94
CA SER A 73 4.83 15.51 -13.18
C SER A 73 3.91 15.53 -14.40
N GLU A 74 3.74 16.69 -15.04
CA GLU A 74 2.89 16.84 -16.22
C GLU A 74 3.26 15.86 -17.35
N ASN A 75 4.56 15.72 -17.67
CA ASN A 75 5.02 14.84 -18.74
C ASN A 75 4.62 13.38 -18.49
N TYR A 76 4.81 12.89 -17.25
CA TYR A 76 4.43 11.52 -16.91
C TYR A 76 2.91 11.31 -17.07
N ILE A 77 2.12 12.25 -16.59
CA ILE A 77 0.65 12.20 -16.65
C ILE A 77 0.17 12.19 -18.09
N LEU A 78 0.71 13.07 -18.93
CA LEU A 78 0.34 13.15 -20.34
C LEU A 78 0.67 11.86 -21.12
N GLU A 79 1.79 11.21 -20.79
CA GLU A 79 2.25 10.01 -21.50
C GLU A 79 1.61 8.71 -20.98
N ARG A 80 1.19 8.65 -19.69
CA ARG A 80 0.91 7.39 -19.00
C ARG A 80 -0.47 7.29 -18.36
N CYS A 81 -1.21 8.38 -18.27
CA CYS A 81 -2.53 8.39 -17.63
C CYS A 81 -3.63 8.70 -18.66
N ASP A 82 -4.82 8.11 -18.48
CA ASP A 82 -6.01 8.56 -19.17
C ASP A 82 -6.37 9.97 -18.69
N GLN A 83 -6.53 10.89 -19.65
CA GLN A 83 -6.71 12.30 -19.33
C GLN A 83 -8.10 12.61 -18.76
N ASN A 84 -9.13 11.86 -19.13
CA ASN A 84 -10.47 12.07 -18.61
C ASN A 84 -10.55 11.61 -17.16
N GLU A 85 -10.07 10.40 -16.88
CA GLU A 85 -10.01 9.86 -15.52
C GLU A 85 -9.11 10.72 -14.60
N PHE A 86 -7.99 11.20 -15.13
CA PHE A 86 -7.12 12.10 -14.39
C PHE A 86 -7.82 13.41 -14.02
N ASN A 87 -8.54 14.04 -14.97
CA ASN A 87 -9.26 15.29 -14.71
C ASN A 87 -10.41 15.11 -13.71
N GLU A 88 -11.12 13.99 -13.75
CA GLU A 88 -12.13 13.66 -12.74
C GLU A 88 -11.50 13.51 -11.35
N TRP A 89 -10.39 12.78 -11.28
CA TRP A 89 -9.66 12.60 -10.04
C TRP A 89 -9.08 13.92 -9.50
N VAL A 90 -8.54 14.79 -10.35
CA VAL A 90 -8.08 16.14 -9.98
C VAL A 90 -9.21 16.95 -9.39
N SER A 91 -10.40 16.92 -10.01
CA SER A 91 -11.57 17.62 -9.50
C SER A 91 -11.93 17.18 -8.09
N PHE A 92 -11.90 15.86 -7.84
CA PHE A 92 -12.15 15.27 -6.53
C PHE A 92 -11.07 15.68 -5.50
N ILE A 93 -9.78 15.50 -5.83
CA ILE A 93 -8.68 15.77 -4.91
C ILE A 93 -8.52 17.27 -4.60
N SER A 94 -8.90 18.16 -5.53
CA SER A 94 -8.80 19.61 -5.34
C SER A 94 -9.84 20.19 -4.38
N GLU A 95 -10.85 19.42 -4.00
CA GLU A 95 -11.83 19.88 -3.02
C GLU A 95 -11.17 20.23 -1.67
N SER A 96 -11.63 21.29 -1.02
CA SER A 96 -11.07 21.81 0.24
C SER A 96 -11.05 20.77 1.37
N ARG A 97 -12.00 19.82 1.37
CA ARG A 97 -12.05 18.73 2.36
C ARG A 97 -10.80 17.84 2.38
N HIS A 98 -9.98 17.87 1.32
CA HIS A 98 -8.71 17.15 1.23
C HIS A 98 -7.50 18.01 1.62
N SER A 99 -7.70 19.29 1.95
CA SER A 99 -6.60 20.14 2.41
C SER A 99 -6.00 19.62 3.72
N PRO A 100 -4.72 19.86 3.98
CA PRO A 100 -4.09 19.48 5.25
C PRO A 100 -4.84 20.02 6.47
N GLU A 101 -5.32 21.26 6.41
CA GLU A 101 -6.02 21.94 7.48
C GLU A 101 -7.35 21.23 7.84
N GLU A 102 -8.12 20.84 6.84
CA GLU A 102 -9.40 20.14 7.04
C GLU A 102 -9.19 18.68 7.50
N THR A 103 -8.12 18.06 7.07
CA THR A 103 -7.83 16.65 7.39
C THR A 103 -7.08 16.46 8.70
N GLU A 104 -6.49 17.51 9.29
CA GLU A 104 -5.72 17.44 10.54
C GLU A 104 -6.53 16.85 11.69
N SER A 105 -7.75 17.35 11.91
CA SER A 105 -8.60 16.87 13.01
C SER A 105 -8.95 15.38 12.91
N GLN A 106 -9.12 14.88 11.70
CA GLN A 106 -9.45 13.49 11.43
C GLN A 106 -8.22 12.60 11.50
N SER A 107 -7.16 12.98 10.80
CA SER A 107 -5.95 12.15 10.64
C SER A 107 -5.02 12.18 11.85
N GLY A 108 -5.06 13.25 12.63
CA GLY A 108 -4.13 13.53 13.72
C GLY A 108 -2.74 13.98 13.25
N VAL A 109 -2.57 14.19 11.94
CA VAL A 109 -1.32 14.67 11.35
C VAL A 109 -1.37 16.20 11.25
N PRO A 110 -0.42 16.94 11.86
CA PRO A 110 -0.37 18.38 11.75
C PRO A 110 -0.29 18.85 10.29
N ALA A 111 -1.08 19.84 9.92
CA ALA A 111 -1.20 20.33 8.54
C ALA A 111 0.16 20.75 7.95
N ASP A 112 0.97 21.47 8.70
CA ASP A 112 2.31 21.93 8.26
C ASP A 112 3.27 20.77 8.02
N GLU A 113 3.24 19.74 8.87
CA GLU A 113 4.06 18.53 8.71
C GLU A 113 3.64 17.74 7.47
N LEU A 114 2.33 17.59 7.25
CA LEU A 114 1.80 16.91 6.06
C LEU A 114 2.20 17.65 4.79
N ARG A 115 2.04 18.97 4.76
CA ARG A 115 2.42 19.82 3.63
C ARG A 115 3.90 19.74 3.33
N SER A 116 4.74 19.80 4.36
CA SER A 116 6.20 19.69 4.23
C SER A 116 6.61 18.31 3.71
N ALA A 117 6.00 17.23 4.21
CA ALA A 117 6.24 15.88 3.73
C ALA A 117 5.81 15.69 2.25
N ALA A 118 4.65 16.23 1.85
CA ALA A 118 4.18 16.19 0.47
C ALA A 118 5.15 16.89 -0.48
N ARG A 119 5.60 18.08 -0.13
CA ARG A 119 6.61 18.86 -0.88
C ARG A 119 7.94 18.10 -0.98
N LEU A 120 8.39 17.50 0.12
CA LEU A 120 9.62 16.70 0.13
C LEU A 120 9.51 15.50 -0.82
N TYR A 121 8.38 14.81 -0.80
CA TYR A 121 8.17 13.65 -1.69
C TYR A 121 8.13 14.07 -3.16
N ALA A 122 7.42 15.15 -3.49
CA ALA A 122 7.29 15.63 -4.87
C ALA A 122 8.61 16.18 -5.44
N ASN A 123 9.40 16.91 -4.63
CA ASN A 123 10.62 17.57 -5.07
C ASN A 123 11.89 16.76 -4.83
N GLY A 124 11.79 15.57 -4.26
CA GLY A 124 12.94 14.75 -3.87
C GLY A 124 13.69 14.08 -5.03
N GLY A 125 13.27 14.28 -6.26
CA GLY A 125 13.85 13.67 -7.47
C GLY A 125 13.40 12.22 -7.64
N ASN A 126 14.06 11.28 -6.94
CA ASN A 126 13.67 9.86 -6.95
C ASN A 126 12.95 9.49 -5.64
N GLY A 127 11.64 9.32 -5.70
CA GLY A 127 10.79 8.90 -4.60
C GLY A 127 10.43 7.42 -4.68
N ALA A 128 10.67 6.66 -3.60
CA ALA A 128 10.18 5.28 -3.48
C ALA A 128 9.27 5.16 -2.27
N ILE A 129 8.09 4.56 -2.47
CA ILE A 129 7.16 4.30 -1.39
C ILE A 129 7.27 2.82 -0.99
N PHE A 130 7.51 2.58 0.29
CA PHE A 130 7.46 1.25 0.89
C PHE A 130 6.26 1.19 1.84
N TYR A 131 5.40 0.20 1.65
CA TYR A 131 4.23 0.00 2.50
C TYR A 131 4.12 -1.45 2.95
N GLY A 132 3.38 -1.70 4.01
CA GLY A 132 3.22 -3.03 4.57
C GLY A 132 1.82 -3.28 5.11
N LEU A 133 1.68 -4.28 5.98
CA LEU A 133 0.41 -4.76 6.51
C LEU A 133 -0.38 -3.66 7.26
N GLY A 134 0.30 -2.69 7.88
CA GLY A 134 -0.35 -1.53 8.49
C GLY A 134 -1.11 -0.62 7.49
N VAL A 135 -0.99 -0.87 6.18
CA VAL A 135 -1.79 -0.23 5.13
C VAL A 135 -2.83 -1.21 4.57
N THR A 136 -2.43 -2.45 4.29
CA THR A 136 -3.25 -3.41 3.55
C THR A 136 -4.26 -4.14 4.41
N GLU A 137 -4.00 -4.33 5.71
CA GLU A 137 -4.89 -5.03 6.64
C GLU A 137 -5.89 -4.07 7.32
N HIS A 138 -6.57 -3.30 6.51
CA HIS A 138 -7.68 -2.42 6.89
C HIS A 138 -8.87 -2.65 5.96
N SER A 139 -10.06 -2.27 6.41
CA SER A 139 -11.27 -2.29 5.56
C SER A 139 -11.12 -1.50 4.27
N GLN A 140 -10.28 -0.47 4.27
CA GLN A 140 -9.92 0.35 3.11
C GLN A 140 -8.52 0.04 2.55
N GLY A 141 -7.99 -1.16 2.78
CA GLY A 141 -6.64 -1.53 2.37
C GLY A 141 -6.38 -1.39 0.88
N SER A 142 -7.29 -1.88 0.04
CA SER A 142 -7.20 -1.75 -1.42
C SER A 142 -7.24 -0.29 -1.87
N THR A 143 -8.14 0.52 -1.31
CA THR A 143 -8.23 1.95 -1.59
C THR A 143 -6.96 2.70 -1.17
N ALA A 144 -6.37 2.34 -0.03
CA ALA A 144 -5.11 2.94 0.42
C ALA A 144 -3.95 2.60 -0.53
N VAL A 145 -3.88 1.38 -1.05
CA VAL A 145 -2.86 0.99 -2.04
C VAL A 145 -3.06 1.72 -3.37
N MET A 146 -4.30 1.88 -3.83
CA MET A 146 -4.60 2.71 -5.01
C MET A 146 -4.20 4.17 -4.79
N ALA A 147 -4.46 4.74 -3.62
CA ALA A 147 -4.05 6.12 -3.29
C ALA A 147 -2.51 6.27 -3.26
N ILE A 148 -1.77 5.25 -2.79
CA ILE A 148 -0.31 5.20 -2.88
C ILE A 148 0.16 5.18 -4.34
N ALA A 149 -0.48 4.36 -5.18
CA ALA A 149 -0.15 4.28 -6.61
C ALA A 149 -0.44 5.62 -7.30
N ASN A 150 -1.58 6.24 -7.04
CA ASN A 150 -1.92 7.56 -7.57
C ASN A 150 -0.88 8.63 -7.16
N LEU A 151 -0.41 8.62 -5.91
CA LEU A 151 0.62 9.54 -5.46
C LEU A 151 1.96 9.35 -6.20
N ALA A 152 2.33 8.10 -6.48
CA ALA A 152 3.54 7.78 -7.25
C ALA A 152 3.39 8.18 -8.74
N MET A 153 2.24 7.92 -9.35
CA MET A 153 1.95 8.35 -10.73
C MET A 153 1.93 9.88 -10.84
N LEU A 154 1.26 10.56 -9.91
CA LEU A 154 1.17 12.02 -9.86
C LEU A 154 2.55 12.70 -9.90
N THR A 155 3.53 12.10 -9.24
CA THR A 155 4.90 12.63 -9.15
C THR A 155 5.88 12.00 -10.15
N GLY A 156 5.42 11.10 -11.04
CA GLY A 156 6.26 10.39 -12.00
C GLY A 156 7.27 9.44 -11.34
N ASN A 157 7.00 8.99 -10.12
CA ASN A 157 7.87 8.09 -9.37
C ASN A 157 7.62 6.61 -9.67
N LEU A 158 7.47 6.28 -10.97
CA LEU A 158 7.31 4.93 -11.52
C LEU A 158 8.12 4.76 -12.81
N GLY A 159 8.55 3.54 -13.11
CA GLY A 159 9.13 3.16 -14.39
C GLY A 159 10.59 3.59 -14.61
N ARG A 160 11.31 4.03 -13.59
CA ARG A 160 12.75 4.37 -13.67
C ARG A 160 13.51 3.85 -12.44
N GLU A 161 14.81 3.81 -12.52
CA GLU A 161 15.66 3.30 -11.43
C GLU A 161 15.52 4.13 -10.14
N GLY A 162 15.39 3.46 -9.01
CA GLY A 162 15.36 4.07 -7.67
C GLY A 162 14.03 4.66 -7.26
N VAL A 163 12.95 4.44 -8.03
CA VAL A 163 11.58 4.84 -7.70
C VAL A 163 10.65 3.65 -7.61
N GLY A 164 9.42 3.85 -7.21
CA GLY A 164 8.36 2.85 -7.27
C GLY A 164 7.54 2.70 -6.01
N VAL A 165 6.54 1.82 -6.13
CA VAL A 165 5.62 1.42 -5.07
C VAL A 165 5.96 -0.01 -4.68
N ASN A 166 6.42 -0.21 -3.45
CA ASN A 166 7.09 -1.44 -3.03
C ASN A 166 6.41 -2.02 -1.77
N PRO A 167 5.61 -3.09 -1.90
CA PRO A 167 5.05 -3.78 -0.74
C PRO A 167 6.16 -4.54 0.01
N LEU A 168 6.24 -4.33 1.32
CA LEU A 168 7.05 -5.15 2.22
C LEU A 168 6.13 -6.17 2.89
N ARG A 169 6.21 -7.41 2.41
CA ARG A 169 5.37 -8.51 2.91
C ARG A 169 5.78 -8.91 4.33
N GLY A 170 4.81 -9.37 5.13
CA GLY A 170 5.04 -9.74 6.52
C GLY A 170 5.37 -11.22 6.73
N GLN A 171 4.68 -12.10 6.02
CA GLN A 171 4.79 -13.55 6.19
C GLN A 171 6.00 -14.13 5.46
N ASN A 172 6.52 -15.23 5.99
CA ASN A 172 7.59 -15.97 5.33
C ASN A 172 7.09 -16.55 4.01
N ASN A 173 7.82 -16.26 2.93
CA ASN A 173 7.53 -16.78 1.58
C ASN A 173 6.05 -16.62 1.17
N VAL A 174 5.43 -15.50 1.51
CA VAL A 174 4.03 -15.23 1.13
C VAL A 174 3.84 -15.23 -0.39
N GLN A 175 4.87 -14.83 -1.16
CA GLN A 175 4.83 -14.90 -2.60
C GLN A 175 4.70 -16.35 -3.08
N GLY A 176 5.51 -17.27 -2.58
CA GLY A 176 5.40 -18.67 -2.92
C GLY A 176 4.07 -19.30 -2.48
N SER A 177 3.51 -18.86 -1.35
CA SER A 177 2.17 -19.25 -0.93
C SER A 177 1.11 -18.82 -1.96
N CYS A 178 1.20 -17.60 -2.46
CA CYS A 178 0.32 -17.12 -3.54
C CYS A 178 0.53 -17.90 -4.84
N ASP A 179 1.78 -18.14 -5.24
CA ASP A 179 2.14 -18.90 -6.44
C ASP A 179 1.56 -20.32 -6.43
N MET A 180 1.44 -20.90 -5.24
CA MET A 180 0.88 -22.24 -5.02
C MET A 180 -0.64 -22.26 -4.81
N GLY A 181 -1.32 -21.14 -5.01
CA GLY A 181 -2.79 -21.06 -4.94
C GLY A 181 -3.36 -21.12 -3.53
N SER A 182 -2.67 -20.58 -2.53
CA SER A 182 -3.17 -20.52 -1.14
C SER A 182 -4.24 -19.44 -0.95
N PHE A 183 -5.17 -19.33 -1.89
CA PHE A 183 -6.35 -18.49 -1.84
C PHE A 183 -7.62 -19.30 -2.07
N PRO A 184 -8.77 -18.89 -1.53
CA PRO A 184 -10.00 -19.63 -1.70
C PRO A 184 -10.53 -19.69 -3.14
N HIS A 185 -10.02 -18.87 -4.04
CA HIS A 185 -10.47 -18.74 -5.42
C HIS A 185 -9.40 -19.08 -6.46
N GLU A 186 -8.20 -19.47 -6.05
CA GLU A 186 -7.06 -19.74 -6.95
C GLU A 186 -6.48 -21.12 -6.77
N LEU A 187 -6.06 -21.66 -7.89
CA LEU A 187 -5.23 -22.85 -8.03
C LEU A 187 -3.77 -22.42 -8.27
N PRO A 188 -2.78 -23.33 -8.18
CA PRO A 188 -1.39 -23.00 -8.47
C PRO A 188 -1.20 -22.25 -9.80
N GLY A 189 -0.34 -21.23 -9.79
CA GLY A 189 -0.08 -20.38 -10.95
C GLY A 189 -1.15 -19.33 -11.22
N TYR A 190 -1.88 -18.87 -10.19
CA TYR A 190 -2.91 -17.81 -10.27
C TYR A 190 -4.07 -18.19 -11.19
N ARG A 191 -4.42 -19.45 -11.25
CA ARG A 191 -5.54 -19.93 -12.07
C ARG A 191 -6.81 -19.91 -11.27
N HIS A 192 -7.82 -19.16 -11.76
CA HIS A 192 -9.07 -19.02 -11.04
C HIS A 192 -9.91 -20.30 -11.09
N ILE A 193 -10.43 -20.73 -9.95
CA ILE A 193 -11.16 -22.01 -9.80
C ILE A 193 -12.51 -22.02 -10.56
N SER A 194 -13.12 -20.86 -10.82
CA SER A 194 -14.35 -20.76 -11.59
C SER A 194 -14.18 -20.99 -13.10
N ILE A 195 -12.93 -21.05 -13.59
CA ILE A 195 -12.62 -21.27 -15.01
C ILE A 195 -12.47 -22.75 -15.26
N ASP A 196 -13.31 -23.33 -16.13
CA ASP A 196 -13.36 -24.77 -16.42
C ASP A 196 -12.01 -25.31 -16.90
N GLU A 197 -11.38 -24.64 -17.84
CA GLU A 197 -10.09 -25.05 -18.38
C GLU A 197 -8.98 -25.05 -17.32
N SER A 198 -9.11 -24.18 -16.32
CA SER A 198 -8.18 -24.16 -15.18
C SER A 198 -8.41 -25.37 -14.27
N ARG A 199 -9.67 -25.70 -13.96
CA ARG A 199 -10.00 -26.87 -13.12
C ARG A 199 -9.63 -28.18 -13.79
N GLU A 200 -9.95 -28.37 -15.07
CA GLU A 200 -9.67 -29.60 -15.83
C GLU A 200 -8.22 -30.06 -15.75
N ILE A 201 -7.27 -29.11 -15.74
CA ILE A 201 -5.83 -29.40 -15.60
C ILE A 201 -5.55 -30.06 -14.26
N PHE A 202 -6.07 -29.51 -13.16
CA PHE A 202 -5.79 -30.00 -11.81
C PHE A 202 -6.65 -31.21 -11.46
N GLU A 203 -7.89 -31.27 -11.92
CA GLU A 203 -8.75 -32.44 -11.77
C GLU A 203 -8.15 -33.69 -12.42
N THR A 204 -7.60 -33.53 -13.62
CA THR A 204 -6.91 -34.61 -14.34
C THR A 204 -5.65 -35.05 -13.62
N GLU A 205 -4.82 -34.10 -13.17
CA GLU A 205 -3.53 -34.42 -12.52
C GLU A 205 -3.71 -34.99 -11.11
N TRP A 206 -4.67 -34.45 -10.35
CA TRP A 206 -4.91 -34.86 -8.97
C TRP A 206 -5.91 -36.01 -8.83
N GLY A 207 -6.65 -36.36 -9.88
CA GLY A 207 -7.68 -37.39 -9.87
C GLY A 207 -8.86 -37.12 -8.97
N VAL A 208 -9.26 -35.83 -8.87
CA VAL A 208 -10.37 -35.37 -8.03
C VAL A 208 -11.26 -34.41 -8.79
N ASN A 209 -12.50 -34.26 -8.36
CA ASN A 209 -13.37 -33.19 -8.86
C ASN A 209 -13.22 -31.99 -7.93
N LEU A 210 -13.05 -30.80 -8.51
CA LEU A 210 -12.98 -29.53 -7.80
C LEU A 210 -14.30 -28.79 -7.90
N ASP A 211 -14.67 -28.12 -6.82
CA ASP A 211 -15.82 -27.20 -6.83
C ASP A 211 -15.48 -25.96 -7.68
N SER A 212 -16.43 -25.49 -8.47
CA SER A 212 -16.28 -24.23 -9.24
C SER A 212 -16.45 -23.00 -8.38
N GLU A 213 -17.08 -23.13 -7.21
CA GLU A 213 -17.28 -22.03 -6.30
C GLU A 213 -16.07 -21.81 -5.40
N PRO A 214 -15.64 -20.54 -5.24
CA PRO A 214 -14.56 -20.20 -4.32
C PRO A 214 -14.83 -20.63 -2.88
N GLY A 215 -13.81 -21.09 -2.20
CA GLY A 215 -13.89 -21.38 -0.77
C GLY A 215 -14.11 -20.11 0.09
N LEU A 216 -14.37 -20.32 1.37
CA LEU A 216 -14.63 -19.24 2.32
C LEU A 216 -13.38 -18.39 2.58
N ARG A 217 -13.56 -17.07 2.65
CA ARG A 217 -12.55 -16.15 3.19
C ARG A 217 -12.58 -16.15 4.71
N ILE A 218 -11.51 -15.68 5.36
CA ILE A 218 -11.39 -15.70 6.83
C ILE A 218 -12.63 -15.14 7.55
N PRO A 219 -13.18 -13.96 7.23
CA PRO A 219 -14.40 -13.48 7.89
C PRO A 219 -15.56 -14.46 7.72
N ASN A 220 -15.76 -14.97 6.50
CA ASN A 220 -16.85 -15.92 6.21
C ASN A 220 -16.66 -17.27 6.92
N MET A 221 -15.40 -17.70 7.17
CA MET A 221 -15.13 -18.90 7.98
C MET A 221 -15.64 -18.73 9.42
N PHE A 222 -15.44 -17.56 10.02
CA PHE A 222 -15.92 -17.27 11.36
C PHE A 222 -17.45 -17.15 11.42
N ASP A 223 -18.07 -16.49 10.45
CA ASP A 223 -19.53 -16.42 10.34
C ASP A 223 -20.13 -17.83 10.21
N SER A 224 -19.58 -18.65 9.30
CA SER A 224 -20.00 -20.04 9.10
C SER A 224 -19.74 -20.93 10.34
N ALA A 225 -18.71 -20.62 11.14
CA ALA A 225 -18.48 -21.30 12.41
C ALA A 225 -19.56 -20.95 13.46
N ILE A 226 -20.01 -19.70 13.52
CA ILE A 226 -21.12 -19.28 14.40
C ILE A 226 -22.41 -19.99 14.02
N GLU A 227 -22.64 -20.20 12.72
CA GLU A 227 -23.79 -20.94 12.18
C GLU A 227 -23.65 -22.47 12.33
N GLY A 228 -22.51 -22.96 12.83
CA GLY A 228 -22.26 -24.40 13.05
C GLY A 228 -21.94 -25.20 11.79
N GLN A 229 -21.67 -24.53 10.66
CA GLN A 229 -21.34 -25.18 9.39
C GLN A 229 -19.81 -25.41 9.24
N PHE A 230 -18.99 -24.47 9.67
CA PHE A 230 -17.54 -24.61 9.68
C PHE A 230 -17.08 -25.23 11.01
N LYS A 231 -16.57 -26.48 10.96
CA LYS A 231 -16.39 -27.32 12.16
C LYS A 231 -14.94 -27.55 12.58
N GLY A 232 -13.99 -27.12 11.79
CA GLY A 232 -12.58 -27.33 12.10
C GLY A 232 -11.68 -26.40 11.31
N LEU A 233 -10.61 -25.96 11.96
CA LEU A 233 -9.55 -25.14 11.39
C LEU A 233 -8.20 -25.75 11.78
N TYR A 234 -7.36 -25.99 10.78
CA TYR A 234 -5.94 -26.27 11.01
C TYR A 234 -5.15 -24.97 10.73
N CYS A 235 -4.40 -24.50 11.75
CA CYS A 235 -3.66 -23.23 11.69
C CYS A 235 -2.22 -23.43 12.16
#